data_e5873440ef0c34dd1203d02d5a538124
#
_entry.id   e5873440ef0c34dd1203d02d5a538124
#
_cell.length_a   1.000
_cell.length_b   1.000
_cell.length_c   1.000
_cell.angle_alpha   90.00
_cell.angle_beta   90.00
_cell.angle_gamma   90.00
#
_symmetry.space_group_name_H-M   'P 1'
#
loop_
_entity.id
_entity.type
_entity.pdbx_description
1 polymer ?
#
loop_
_entity_poly.entity_id
_entity_poly.type
_entity_poly.pdbx_seq_one_letter_code
_entity_poly.pdbx_strand_id
1 'polypeptide(L)'
;MNSLFKKVTSSIFFLIIMLWASAQQPEVQVLTSGTKTSLRGLSVVNDNIIWVSGSRGMVGKSTNAGKTWKWMKVNGFDTTEFRDIEAFDGNTAIIMGVGEPAYILKTSDGGDSWKLVYENKTKGMFLDAMHFIGSNMGMVIGDPIDKKIYIAETMDGGDTWKEWPVDKRPVADSGEAFFAASGTNIRLFRDKKFYIVSGGTRSRLFTSSAITELPIVQGTESTGANSIAVYDDGDLKGSKRMVVVGGDFSADSSRVKNCFYTSDGGKTWKKPATPPHGYRSCVEYLDKNNLLSCGLNGVDHSKDGGKNWEWISKESFHVCRIAKSGVAIFLAGNNGKIAKLVWK
;
A
#
# COMPACT_ATOMS: atom_id res chain seq x y z
N MET A 1 81.79 5.33 38.40
CA MET A 1 80.99 4.16 38.09
C MET A 1 79.58 4.64 37.75
N ASN A 2 79.34 4.96 36.49
CA ASN A 2 78.04 5.50 35.99
C ASN A 2 77.31 4.46 35.15
N SER A 3 76.15 4.03 35.61
CA SER A 3 75.25 3.13 34.92
C SER A 3 74.25 3.95 34.07
N LEU A 4 74.34 3.86 32.78
CA LEU A 4 73.39 4.44 31.82
C LEU A 4 72.15 3.52 31.71
N PHE A 5 70.97 4.03 32.16
CA PHE A 5 69.67 3.43 31.85
C PHE A 5 69.22 3.89 30.44
N LYS A 6 69.19 2.97 29.49
CA LYS A 6 68.52 3.19 28.19
C LYS A 6 67.02 2.95 28.36
N LYS A 7 66.22 4.04 28.21
CA LYS A 7 64.78 3.96 28.06
C LYS A 7 64.44 3.52 26.61
N VAL A 8 63.86 2.33 26.45
CA VAL A 8 63.25 1.90 25.21
C VAL A 8 61.79 2.36 25.20
N THR A 9 61.47 3.33 24.38
CA THR A 9 60.10 3.77 24.10
C THR A 9 59.53 2.89 23.00
N SER A 10 58.60 1.96 23.34
CA SER A 10 57.87 1.17 22.38
C SER A 10 56.64 1.99 21.90
N SER A 11 56.70 2.46 20.66
CA SER A 11 55.57 3.12 20.00
C SER A 11 54.66 2.04 19.44
N ILE A 12 53.52 1.84 20.08
CA ILE A 12 52.42 0.97 19.56
C ILE A 12 51.64 1.80 18.54
N PHE A 13 51.79 1.46 17.26
CA PHE A 13 51.00 2.04 16.20
C PHE A 13 49.62 1.30 16.18
N PHE A 14 48.57 1.96 16.66
CA PHE A 14 47.20 1.47 16.49
C PHE A 14 46.75 1.71 15.06
N LEU A 15 46.70 0.65 14.27
CA LEU A 15 46.14 0.65 12.93
C LEU A 15 44.61 0.62 13.06
N ILE A 16 43.93 1.77 12.97
CA ILE A 16 42.48 1.85 12.91
C ILE A 16 42.06 1.39 11.52
N ILE A 17 41.66 0.13 11.38
CA ILE A 17 40.99 -0.38 10.19
C ILE A 17 39.57 0.20 10.22
N MET A 18 39.32 1.29 9.48
CA MET A 18 37.95 1.75 9.18
C MET A 18 37.31 0.73 8.23
N LEU A 19 36.55 -0.20 8.79
CA LEU A 19 35.60 -0.99 8.03
C LEU A 19 34.54 -0.03 7.48
N TRP A 20 34.64 0.29 6.20
CA TRP A 20 33.58 0.94 5.46
C TRP A 20 32.45 -0.09 5.33
N ALA A 21 31.48 -0.05 6.24
CA ALA A 21 30.23 -0.73 6.02
C ALA A 21 29.54 -0.03 4.85
N SER A 22 29.63 -0.61 3.66
CA SER A 22 28.84 -0.17 2.51
C SER A 22 27.38 -0.35 2.91
N ALA A 23 26.66 0.74 3.09
CA ALA A 23 25.23 0.67 3.36
C ALA A 23 24.57 0.05 2.13
N GLN A 24 23.96 -1.12 2.32
CA GLN A 24 23.24 -1.80 1.24
C GLN A 24 22.19 -0.86 0.64
N GLN A 25 22.17 -0.75 -0.69
CA GLN A 25 21.21 0.09 -1.41
C GLN A 25 20.02 -0.75 -1.87
N PRO A 26 18.80 -0.22 -1.78
CA PRO A 26 17.63 -0.91 -2.30
C PRO A 26 17.61 -0.89 -3.83
N GLU A 27 17.34 -2.04 -4.44
CA GLU A 27 17.19 -2.21 -5.88
C GLU A 27 15.89 -2.92 -6.21
N VAL A 28 15.20 -2.45 -7.25
CA VAL A 28 13.97 -3.05 -7.75
C VAL A 28 14.31 -4.10 -8.81
N GLN A 29 14.18 -5.37 -8.46
CA GLN A 29 14.41 -6.50 -9.35
C GLN A 29 13.10 -6.98 -9.97
N VAL A 30 12.92 -6.79 -11.29
CA VAL A 30 11.75 -7.31 -12.02
C VAL A 30 11.86 -8.83 -12.12
N LEU A 31 10.83 -9.54 -11.67
CA LEU A 31 10.75 -11.00 -11.67
C LEU A 31 9.99 -11.55 -12.88
N THR A 32 8.89 -10.88 -13.26
CA THR A 32 8.05 -11.27 -14.41
C THR A 32 7.32 -10.07 -14.98
N SER A 33 6.94 -10.20 -16.25
CA SER A 33 6.12 -9.23 -16.98
C SER A 33 5.56 -9.88 -18.26
N GLY A 34 4.75 -9.14 -19.03
CA GLY A 34 4.30 -9.55 -20.37
C GLY A 34 2.91 -10.16 -20.42
N THR A 35 2.21 -10.37 -19.31
CA THR A 35 0.77 -10.66 -19.34
C THR A 35 0.00 -9.37 -19.59
N LYS A 36 -1.08 -9.47 -20.40
CA LYS A 36 -1.92 -8.30 -20.74
C LYS A 36 -2.88 -7.94 -19.58
N THR A 37 -2.39 -7.87 -18.34
CA THR A 37 -3.19 -7.51 -17.17
C THR A 37 -2.56 -6.35 -16.40
N SER A 38 -3.37 -5.42 -15.93
CA SER A 38 -2.97 -4.36 -15.01
C SER A 38 -3.16 -4.88 -13.59
N LEU A 39 -2.05 -5.14 -12.90
CA LEU A 39 -2.06 -5.63 -11.52
C LEU A 39 -2.16 -4.44 -10.56
N ARG A 40 -3.23 -4.39 -9.76
CA ARG A 40 -3.46 -3.36 -8.74
C ARG A 40 -3.61 -3.94 -7.35
N GLY A 41 -4.14 -5.16 -7.22
CA GLY A 41 -4.16 -5.91 -5.98
C GLY A 41 -2.86 -6.69 -5.78
N LEU A 42 -2.31 -6.62 -4.57
CA LEU A 42 -1.12 -7.35 -4.14
C LEU A 42 -1.23 -7.69 -2.65
N SER A 43 -1.15 -8.96 -2.32
CA SER A 43 -1.11 -9.45 -0.93
C SER A 43 0.09 -10.38 -0.76
N VAL A 44 1.00 -10.03 0.14
CA VAL A 44 2.21 -10.79 0.44
C VAL A 44 2.02 -11.46 1.80
N VAL A 45 1.64 -12.75 1.79
CA VAL A 45 1.35 -13.50 3.01
C VAL A 45 2.61 -13.71 3.84
N ASN A 46 3.67 -14.17 3.16
CA ASN A 46 5.00 -14.35 3.75
C ASN A 46 6.06 -14.26 2.63
N ASP A 47 7.31 -14.51 2.94
CA ASP A 47 8.42 -14.40 1.98
C ASP A 47 8.29 -15.33 0.76
N ASN A 48 7.43 -16.35 0.81
CA ASN A 48 7.23 -17.32 -0.27
C ASN A 48 5.86 -17.21 -0.95
N ILE A 49 4.80 -16.84 -0.22
CA ILE A 49 3.41 -16.86 -0.72
C ILE A 49 2.97 -15.44 -1.06
N ILE A 50 2.74 -15.21 -2.35
CA ILE A 50 2.35 -13.91 -2.91
C ILE A 50 1.12 -14.11 -3.80
N TRP A 51 0.13 -13.24 -3.65
CA TRP A 51 -1.04 -13.18 -4.50
C TRP A 51 -1.13 -11.81 -5.18
N VAL A 52 -1.59 -11.80 -6.41
CA VAL A 52 -1.88 -10.59 -7.18
C VAL A 52 -3.23 -10.70 -7.86
N SER A 53 -3.91 -9.58 -8.03
CA SER A 53 -5.15 -9.49 -8.81
C SER A 53 -5.11 -8.29 -9.76
N GLY A 54 -5.88 -8.37 -10.84
CA GLY A 54 -5.84 -7.32 -11.84
C GLY A 54 -7.00 -7.35 -12.82
N SER A 55 -6.82 -6.66 -13.93
CA SER A 55 -7.82 -6.56 -14.99
C SER A 55 -8.07 -7.90 -15.70
N ARG A 56 -9.25 -7.98 -16.37
CA ARG A 56 -9.66 -9.13 -17.17
C ARG A 56 -9.86 -10.43 -16.38
N GLY A 57 -10.35 -10.30 -15.15
CA GLY A 57 -10.62 -11.43 -14.28
C GLY A 57 -9.38 -12.20 -13.83
N MET A 58 -8.18 -11.60 -13.90
CA MET A 58 -6.93 -12.31 -13.66
C MET A 58 -6.51 -12.26 -12.20
N VAL A 59 -6.07 -13.41 -11.70
CA VAL A 59 -5.42 -13.59 -10.40
C VAL A 59 -4.14 -14.38 -10.63
N GLY A 60 -3.08 -14.04 -9.91
CA GLY A 60 -1.82 -14.77 -9.92
C GLY A 60 -1.41 -15.17 -8.51
N LYS A 61 -0.83 -16.37 -8.36
CA LYS A 61 -0.27 -16.86 -7.09
C LYS A 61 1.13 -17.42 -7.31
N SER A 62 2.05 -17.04 -6.41
CA SER A 62 3.35 -17.68 -6.26
C SER A 62 3.45 -18.29 -4.87
N THR A 63 4.11 -19.45 -4.76
CA THR A 63 4.40 -20.15 -3.50
C THR A 63 5.91 -20.37 -3.29
N ASN A 64 6.73 -19.72 -4.12
CA ASN A 64 8.19 -19.88 -4.11
C ASN A 64 8.93 -18.54 -4.28
N ALA A 65 8.48 -17.52 -3.53
CA ALA A 65 9.08 -16.19 -3.51
C ALA A 65 9.10 -15.47 -4.89
N GLY A 66 8.06 -15.69 -5.69
CA GLY A 66 7.91 -15.04 -6.99
C GLY A 66 8.71 -15.67 -8.13
N LYS A 67 9.38 -16.83 -7.91
CA LYS A 67 10.16 -17.52 -8.95
C LYS A 67 9.27 -18.08 -10.05
N THR A 68 8.10 -18.62 -9.69
CA THR A 68 7.08 -19.08 -10.63
C THR A 68 5.69 -18.61 -10.21
N TRP A 69 4.77 -18.50 -11.16
CA TRP A 69 3.43 -18.00 -10.97
C TRP A 69 2.39 -18.94 -11.57
N LYS A 70 1.36 -19.29 -10.77
CA LYS A 70 0.12 -19.89 -11.27
C LYS A 70 -0.83 -18.75 -11.59
N TRP A 71 -1.12 -18.55 -12.87
CA TRP A 71 -2.09 -17.59 -13.36
C TRP A 71 -3.46 -18.25 -13.50
N MET A 72 -4.49 -17.61 -12.99
CA MET A 72 -5.85 -18.11 -12.95
C MET A 72 -6.79 -17.02 -13.46
N LYS A 73 -7.77 -17.43 -14.26
CA LYS A 73 -8.86 -16.56 -14.68
C LYS A 73 -10.09 -16.93 -13.89
N VAL A 74 -10.70 -15.95 -13.23
CA VAL A 74 -11.91 -16.18 -12.41
C VAL A 74 -13.10 -16.41 -13.33
N ASN A 75 -13.63 -17.62 -13.29
CA ASN A 75 -14.72 -18.05 -14.19
C ASN A 75 -15.98 -17.19 -14.00
N GLY A 76 -16.55 -16.70 -15.09
CA GLY A 76 -17.72 -15.81 -15.08
C GLY A 76 -17.40 -14.33 -14.82
N PHE A 77 -16.12 -13.96 -14.64
CA PHE A 77 -15.67 -12.59 -14.35
C PHE A 77 -14.58 -12.11 -15.32
N ASP A 78 -14.65 -12.55 -16.57
CA ASP A 78 -13.62 -12.34 -17.60
C ASP A 78 -13.32 -10.88 -17.95
N THR A 79 -14.23 -9.98 -17.68
CA THR A 79 -14.08 -8.54 -17.93
C THR A 79 -13.87 -7.73 -16.66
N THR A 80 -14.00 -8.37 -15.49
CA THR A 80 -13.93 -7.69 -14.20
C THR A 80 -12.50 -7.22 -13.91
N GLU A 81 -12.40 -6.01 -13.39
CA GLU A 81 -11.16 -5.48 -12.85
C GLU A 81 -11.08 -5.75 -11.35
N PHE A 82 -10.25 -6.71 -10.95
CA PHE A 82 -9.97 -7.01 -9.55
C PHE A 82 -8.83 -6.11 -9.07
N ARG A 83 -9.18 -4.97 -8.46
CA ARG A 83 -8.21 -3.93 -8.07
C ARG A 83 -7.67 -4.07 -6.66
N ASP A 84 -8.21 -4.98 -5.87
CA ASP A 84 -7.66 -5.31 -4.57
C ASP A 84 -7.77 -6.80 -4.26
N ILE A 85 -6.85 -7.29 -3.41
CA ILE A 85 -6.79 -8.67 -2.96
C ILE A 85 -6.25 -8.74 -1.53
N GLU A 86 -6.91 -9.53 -0.70
CA GLU A 86 -6.44 -9.87 0.63
C GLU A 86 -6.29 -11.38 0.74
N ALA A 87 -5.07 -11.88 0.97
CA ALA A 87 -4.79 -13.30 1.14
C ALA A 87 -4.35 -13.58 2.58
N PHE A 88 -4.88 -14.66 3.16
CA PHE A 88 -4.59 -15.05 4.53
C PHE A 88 -3.54 -16.16 4.59
N ASP A 89 -3.52 -16.99 3.55
CA ASP A 89 -2.56 -18.09 3.38
C ASP A 89 -2.42 -18.48 1.90
N GLY A 90 -1.90 -19.69 1.61
CA GLY A 90 -1.77 -20.21 0.25
C GLY A 90 -3.08 -20.70 -0.38
N ASN A 91 -4.16 -20.84 0.42
CA ASN A 91 -5.45 -21.37 -0.03
C ASN A 91 -6.58 -20.34 0.04
N THR A 92 -6.53 -19.43 1.02
CA THR A 92 -7.62 -18.52 1.33
C THR A 92 -7.27 -17.10 0.91
N ALA A 93 -8.07 -16.53 0.02
CA ALA A 93 -7.95 -15.15 -0.44
C ALA A 93 -9.32 -14.57 -0.80
N ILE A 94 -9.40 -13.23 -0.75
CA ILE A 94 -10.57 -12.44 -1.14
C ILE A 94 -10.13 -11.46 -2.21
N ILE A 95 -10.91 -11.32 -3.28
CA ILE A 95 -10.69 -10.34 -4.35
C ILE A 95 -11.88 -9.40 -4.46
N MET A 96 -11.61 -8.17 -4.86
CA MET A 96 -12.60 -7.11 -4.99
C MET A 96 -12.62 -6.58 -6.42
N GLY A 97 -13.78 -6.74 -7.08
CA GLY A 97 -14.08 -6.15 -8.38
C GLY A 97 -14.74 -4.79 -8.21
N VAL A 98 -14.27 -3.79 -8.93
CA VAL A 98 -14.60 -2.37 -8.68
C VAL A 98 -15.82 -1.86 -9.41
N GLY A 99 -16.14 -2.42 -10.59
CA GLY A 99 -17.14 -1.85 -11.49
C GLY A 99 -18.58 -2.07 -11.04
N GLU A 100 -19.52 -1.56 -11.83
CA GLU A 100 -20.97 -1.70 -11.66
C GLU A 100 -21.46 -2.90 -12.51
N PRO A 101 -21.90 -4.00 -11.88
CA PRO A 101 -21.97 -4.24 -10.45
C PRO A 101 -20.60 -4.48 -9.79
N ALA A 102 -20.48 -4.10 -8.52
CA ALA A 102 -19.31 -4.39 -7.71
C ALA A 102 -19.41 -5.79 -7.10
N TYR A 103 -18.27 -6.49 -6.99
CA TYR A 103 -18.20 -7.86 -6.50
C TYR A 103 -17.14 -8.06 -5.45
N ILE A 104 -17.40 -8.95 -4.50
CA ILE A 104 -16.36 -9.54 -3.66
C ILE A 104 -16.47 -11.06 -3.78
N LEU A 105 -15.35 -11.70 -4.09
CA LEU A 105 -15.26 -13.14 -4.21
C LEU A 105 -14.21 -13.69 -3.24
N LYS A 106 -14.45 -14.89 -2.73
CA LYS A 106 -13.57 -15.60 -1.82
C LYS A 106 -13.21 -16.97 -2.36
N THR A 107 -11.96 -17.34 -2.24
CA THR A 107 -11.45 -18.70 -2.45
C THR A 107 -10.99 -19.31 -1.14
N SER A 108 -11.10 -20.65 -1.03
CA SER A 108 -10.56 -21.45 0.06
C SER A 108 -9.74 -22.65 -0.45
N ASP A 109 -9.53 -22.76 -1.76
CA ASP A 109 -8.85 -23.87 -2.44
C ASP A 109 -7.63 -23.44 -3.27
N GLY A 110 -7.08 -22.28 -2.95
CA GLY A 110 -5.89 -21.78 -3.64
C GLY A 110 -6.17 -21.13 -4.98
N GLY A 111 -7.41 -20.68 -5.18
CA GLY A 111 -7.87 -19.98 -6.38
C GLY A 111 -8.36 -20.92 -7.50
N ASP A 112 -8.55 -22.22 -7.20
CA ASP A 112 -9.11 -23.15 -8.16
C ASP A 112 -10.61 -22.87 -8.39
N SER A 113 -11.33 -22.44 -7.33
CA SER A 113 -12.68 -21.90 -7.41
C SER A 113 -12.85 -20.62 -6.60
N TRP A 114 -13.84 -19.80 -6.99
CA TRP A 114 -14.18 -18.54 -6.35
C TRP A 114 -15.68 -18.46 -6.08
N LYS A 115 -16.04 -18.24 -4.84
CA LYS A 115 -17.42 -18.04 -4.39
C LYS A 115 -17.74 -16.54 -4.37
N LEU A 116 -18.82 -16.13 -5.04
CA LEU A 116 -19.37 -14.79 -4.90
C LEU A 116 -19.94 -14.64 -3.47
N VAL A 117 -19.37 -13.74 -2.68
CA VAL A 117 -19.76 -13.50 -1.28
C VAL A 117 -20.44 -12.14 -1.08
N TYR A 118 -20.30 -11.25 -2.06
CA TYR A 118 -20.97 -9.95 -2.08
C TYR A 118 -21.16 -9.46 -3.52
N GLU A 119 -22.34 -8.92 -3.80
CA GLU A 119 -22.69 -8.25 -5.05
C GLU A 119 -23.49 -6.98 -4.73
N ASN A 120 -23.13 -5.86 -5.36
CA ASN A 120 -23.90 -4.62 -5.26
C ASN A 120 -24.12 -4.03 -6.66
N LYS A 121 -25.42 -3.92 -7.03
CA LYS A 121 -25.89 -3.41 -8.33
C LYS A 121 -26.38 -1.96 -8.27
N THR A 122 -26.15 -1.27 -7.13
CA THR A 122 -26.56 0.12 -7.00
C THR A 122 -25.86 0.96 -8.08
N LYS A 123 -26.62 1.78 -8.78
CA LYS A 123 -26.08 2.67 -9.81
C LYS A 123 -25.01 3.60 -9.22
N GLY A 124 -23.87 3.68 -9.90
CA GLY A 124 -22.71 4.44 -9.44
C GLY A 124 -21.87 3.73 -8.39
N MET A 125 -22.13 2.44 -8.11
CA MET A 125 -21.31 1.65 -7.20
C MET A 125 -19.91 1.45 -7.79
N PHE A 126 -18.91 1.85 -6.99
CA PHE A 126 -17.51 1.63 -7.29
C PHE A 126 -16.76 1.38 -5.99
N LEU A 127 -16.14 0.20 -5.85
CA LEU A 127 -15.33 -0.16 -4.69
C LEU A 127 -13.87 0.21 -4.92
N ASP A 128 -13.23 0.81 -3.92
CA ASP A 128 -11.88 1.38 -4.06
C ASP A 128 -10.80 0.60 -3.35
N ALA A 129 -11.08 0.15 -2.14
CA ALA A 129 -10.09 -0.55 -1.33
C ALA A 129 -10.73 -1.44 -0.28
N MET A 130 -9.96 -2.45 0.12
CA MET A 130 -10.31 -3.41 1.16
C MET A 130 -9.12 -3.59 2.10
N HIS A 131 -9.38 -3.68 3.41
CA HIS A 131 -8.34 -3.97 4.38
C HIS A 131 -8.86 -4.89 5.47
N PHE A 132 -8.03 -5.84 5.92
CA PHE A 132 -8.35 -6.78 6.99
C PHE A 132 -7.41 -6.64 8.18
N ILE A 133 -7.95 -6.96 9.36
CA ILE A 133 -7.18 -7.18 10.59
C ILE A 133 -7.29 -8.65 10.96
N GLY A 134 -6.16 -9.33 10.92
CA GLY A 134 -6.15 -10.78 11.02
C GLY A 134 -6.92 -11.41 9.86
N SER A 135 -7.57 -12.55 10.11
CA SER A 135 -8.32 -13.28 9.10
C SER A 135 -9.84 -13.06 9.16
N ASN A 136 -10.36 -12.35 10.16
CA ASN A 136 -11.80 -12.31 10.42
C ASN A 136 -12.44 -10.95 10.15
N MET A 137 -11.81 -9.86 10.58
CA MET A 137 -12.40 -8.54 10.50
C MET A 137 -11.87 -7.78 9.29
N GLY A 138 -12.77 -7.34 8.40
CA GLY A 138 -12.44 -6.56 7.21
C GLY A 138 -13.41 -5.43 6.96
N MET A 139 -12.96 -4.46 6.19
CA MET A 139 -13.77 -3.33 5.71
C MET A 139 -13.44 -3.06 4.25
N VAL A 140 -14.47 -2.75 3.48
CA VAL A 140 -14.37 -2.25 2.11
C VAL A 140 -14.96 -0.86 2.04
N ILE A 141 -14.32 0.00 1.26
CA ILE A 141 -14.80 1.35 0.97
C ILE A 141 -15.00 1.52 -0.52
N GLY A 142 -15.87 2.44 -0.87
CA GLY A 142 -16.12 2.82 -2.26
C GLY A 142 -16.50 4.29 -2.39
N ASP A 143 -16.59 4.72 -3.64
CA ASP A 143 -16.95 6.08 -4.00
C ASP A 143 -18.29 6.53 -3.36
N PRO A 144 -18.45 7.81 -3.13
CA PRO A 144 -19.67 8.34 -2.54
C PRO A 144 -20.89 8.15 -3.44
N ILE A 145 -21.95 7.54 -2.88
CA ILE A 145 -23.28 7.49 -3.49
C ILE A 145 -24.17 8.46 -2.70
N ASP A 146 -24.82 9.40 -3.40
CA ASP A 146 -25.61 10.46 -2.77
C ASP A 146 -24.86 11.21 -1.66
N LYS A 147 -23.59 11.56 -1.93
CA LYS A 147 -22.66 12.20 -1.00
C LYS A 147 -22.29 11.35 0.24
N LYS A 148 -22.63 10.08 0.28
CA LYS A 148 -22.30 9.19 1.39
C LYS A 148 -21.25 8.18 0.96
N ILE A 149 -20.11 8.19 1.64
CA ILE A 149 -19.01 7.24 1.38
C ILE A 149 -19.54 5.83 1.55
N TYR A 150 -19.35 4.99 0.54
CA TYR A 150 -19.76 3.60 0.66
C TYR A 150 -18.84 2.84 1.62
N ILE A 151 -19.43 2.12 2.58
CA ILE A 151 -18.70 1.28 3.54
C ILE A 151 -19.48 0.00 3.79
N ALA A 152 -18.78 -1.15 3.73
CA ALA A 152 -19.28 -2.41 4.25
C ALA A 152 -18.20 -3.12 5.07
N GLU A 153 -18.61 -3.95 6.02
CA GLU A 153 -17.72 -4.68 6.92
C GLU A 153 -18.04 -6.17 6.96
N THR A 154 -17.03 -6.96 7.27
CA THR A 154 -17.14 -8.39 7.57
C THR A 154 -16.54 -8.69 8.94
N MET A 155 -17.08 -9.68 9.63
CA MET A 155 -16.60 -10.18 10.91
C MET A 155 -16.33 -11.69 10.89
N ASP A 156 -16.50 -12.33 9.72
CA ASP A 156 -16.41 -13.77 9.49
C ASP A 156 -15.39 -14.14 8.40
N GLY A 157 -14.39 -13.27 8.19
CA GLY A 157 -13.35 -13.51 7.21
C GLY A 157 -13.82 -13.36 5.77
N GLY A 158 -14.82 -12.52 5.56
CA GLY A 158 -15.35 -12.20 4.25
C GLY A 158 -16.34 -13.21 3.69
N ASP A 159 -16.88 -14.10 4.52
CA ASP A 159 -17.96 -15.01 4.10
C ASP A 159 -19.28 -14.27 3.93
N THR A 160 -19.52 -13.22 4.75
CA THR A 160 -20.64 -12.29 4.64
C THR A 160 -20.17 -10.85 4.81
N TRP A 161 -20.88 -9.92 4.17
CA TRP A 161 -20.61 -8.49 4.21
C TRP A 161 -21.85 -7.72 4.60
N LYS A 162 -21.70 -6.79 5.56
CA LYS A 162 -22.78 -5.95 6.05
C LYS A 162 -22.47 -4.49 5.72
N GLU A 163 -23.36 -3.87 4.95
CA GLU A 163 -23.28 -2.44 4.66
C GLU A 163 -23.53 -1.59 5.91
N TRP A 164 -22.79 -0.51 6.05
CA TRP A 164 -23.10 0.46 7.07
C TRP A 164 -24.42 1.18 6.74
N PRO A 165 -25.26 1.45 7.75
CA PRO A 165 -26.45 2.27 7.57
C PRO A 165 -26.07 3.63 6.95
N VAL A 166 -26.86 4.11 6.00
CA VAL A 166 -26.56 5.33 5.24
C VAL A 166 -26.37 6.56 6.14
N ASP A 167 -27.14 6.65 7.22
CA ASP A 167 -27.04 7.72 8.23
C ASP A 167 -25.72 7.69 9.03
N LYS A 168 -25.02 6.55 9.06
CA LYS A 168 -23.72 6.36 9.73
C LYS A 168 -22.54 6.57 8.80
N ARG A 169 -22.74 6.59 7.49
CA ARG A 169 -21.66 6.78 6.52
C ARG A 169 -21.18 8.23 6.53
N PRO A 170 -19.86 8.49 6.48
CA PRO A 170 -19.34 9.84 6.39
C PRO A 170 -19.83 10.56 5.12
N VAL A 171 -19.95 11.89 5.22
CA VAL A 171 -20.36 12.73 4.10
C VAL A 171 -19.14 13.16 3.30
N ALA A 172 -19.18 12.91 2.00
CA ALA A 172 -18.22 13.41 1.04
C ALA A 172 -18.67 14.75 0.46
N ASP A 173 -17.70 15.58 0.06
CA ASP A 173 -17.97 16.80 -0.68
C ASP A 173 -18.20 16.49 -2.17
N SER A 174 -18.73 17.45 -2.91
CA SER A 174 -18.98 17.28 -4.33
C SER A 174 -17.66 17.09 -5.10
N GLY A 175 -17.54 16.01 -5.87
CA GLY A 175 -16.34 15.63 -6.62
C GLY A 175 -15.19 15.07 -5.76
N GLU A 176 -15.44 14.82 -4.48
CA GLU A 176 -14.54 14.02 -3.65
C GLU A 176 -14.76 12.54 -3.96
N ALA A 177 -13.66 11.80 -4.14
CA ALA A 177 -13.66 10.41 -4.56
C ALA A 177 -12.52 9.63 -3.89
N PHE A 178 -12.51 8.33 -4.12
CA PHE A 178 -11.40 7.46 -3.72
C PHE A 178 -10.71 6.93 -4.97
N PHE A 179 -9.50 6.38 -4.79
CA PHE A 179 -8.74 5.89 -5.92
C PHE A 179 -8.41 4.41 -5.76
N ALA A 180 -9.07 3.56 -6.53
CA ALA A 180 -8.81 2.12 -6.60
C ALA A 180 -7.47 1.83 -7.32
N ALA A 181 -6.40 2.48 -6.87
CA ALA A 181 -5.09 2.41 -7.50
C ALA A 181 -4.23 1.28 -6.94
N SER A 182 -4.35 1.01 -5.64
CA SER A 182 -3.47 0.06 -4.92
C SER A 182 -4.11 -0.60 -3.70
N GLY A 183 -5.39 -0.29 -3.37
CA GLY A 183 -6.04 -0.77 -2.15
C GLY A 183 -5.43 -0.24 -0.85
N THR A 184 -4.70 0.91 -0.89
CA THR A 184 -3.99 1.44 0.28
C THR A 184 -4.51 2.77 0.80
N ASN A 185 -5.64 3.22 0.32
CA ASN A 185 -6.33 4.40 0.83
C ASN A 185 -7.15 4.13 2.11
N ILE A 186 -7.12 2.89 2.62
CA ILE A 186 -7.70 2.49 3.90
C ILE A 186 -6.69 1.74 4.77
N ARG A 187 -6.75 1.97 6.10
CA ARG A 187 -6.08 1.17 7.13
C ARG A 187 -7.02 0.94 8.31
N LEU A 188 -7.15 -0.32 8.75
CA LEU A 188 -7.92 -0.72 9.93
C LEU A 188 -7.00 -1.06 11.09
N PHE A 189 -7.50 -0.91 12.31
CA PHE A 189 -6.82 -1.24 13.57
C PHE A 189 -7.72 -2.07 14.48
N ARG A 190 -7.10 -2.83 15.41
CA ARG A 190 -7.78 -3.83 16.26
C ARG A 190 -8.95 -3.30 17.09
N ASP A 191 -8.95 -2.02 17.44
CA ASP A 191 -10.02 -1.36 18.21
C ASP A 191 -11.12 -0.77 17.34
N LYS A 192 -11.30 -1.29 16.11
CA LYS A 192 -12.22 -0.80 15.07
C LYS A 192 -11.94 0.64 14.60
N LYS A 193 -10.79 1.18 14.93
CA LYS A 193 -10.34 2.43 14.34
C LYS A 193 -9.96 2.22 12.88
N PHE A 194 -10.20 3.23 12.08
CA PHE A 194 -9.79 3.26 10.68
C PHE A 194 -9.21 4.62 10.31
N TYR A 195 -8.38 4.61 9.30
CA TYR A 195 -7.92 5.79 8.56
C TYR A 195 -8.25 5.56 7.08
N ILE A 196 -8.98 6.50 6.48
CA ILE A 196 -9.34 6.49 5.07
C ILE A 196 -8.92 7.83 4.50
N VAL A 197 -8.28 7.84 3.33
CA VAL A 197 -7.89 9.07 2.62
C VAL A 197 -8.63 9.18 1.31
N SER A 198 -9.13 10.37 1.01
CA SER A 198 -9.82 10.73 -0.23
C SER A 198 -8.98 11.63 -1.11
N GLY A 199 -9.45 11.81 -2.34
CA GLY A 199 -8.91 12.75 -3.32
C GLY A 199 -10.03 13.35 -4.18
N GLY A 200 -9.70 13.83 -5.36
CA GLY A 200 -10.60 14.56 -6.23
C GLY A 200 -10.57 16.05 -5.93
N THR A 201 -11.73 16.67 -5.96
CA THR A 201 -11.88 18.11 -5.67
C THR A 201 -11.50 18.47 -4.25
N ARG A 202 -11.53 17.49 -3.33
CA ARG A 202 -11.11 17.62 -1.94
C ARG A 202 -10.40 16.38 -1.46
N SER A 203 -9.38 16.56 -0.63
CA SER A 203 -8.61 15.46 -0.06
C SER A 203 -8.63 15.53 1.47
N ARG A 204 -9.18 14.48 2.10
CA ARG A 204 -9.41 14.44 3.54
C ARG A 204 -8.94 13.11 4.15
N LEU A 205 -8.62 13.16 5.44
CA LEU A 205 -8.43 11.99 6.28
C LEU A 205 -9.72 11.78 7.10
N PHE A 206 -10.36 10.64 6.91
CA PHE A 206 -11.48 10.17 7.71
C PHE A 206 -10.96 9.18 8.74
N THR A 207 -11.34 9.41 9.99
CA THR A 207 -11.06 8.52 11.11
C THR A 207 -12.36 8.14 11.81
N SER A 208 -12.32 7.19 12.72
CA SER A 208 -13.49 6.82 13.54
C SER A 208 -14.05 7.98 14.37
N SER A 209 -13.31 9.08 14.56
CA SER A 209 -13.66 10.18 15.47
C SER A 209 -13.62 11.56 14.84
N ALA A 210 -13.01 11.74 13.67
CA ALA A 210 -12.82 13.04 13.05
C ALA A 210 -12.64 12.96 11.54
N ILE A 211 -12.93 14.06 10.86
CA ILE A 211 -12.61 14.29 9.45
C ILE A 211 -11.72 15.52 9.40
N THR A 212 -10.54 15.41 8.79
CA THR A 212 -9.57 16.50 8.68
C THR A 212 -9.08 16.67 7.26
N GLU A 213 -8.86 17.91 6.81
CA GLU A 213 -8.34 18.19 5.50
C GLU A 213 -6.86 17.82 5.39
N LEU A 214 -6.48 17.22 4.28
CA LEU A 214 -5.09 16.89 3.96
C LEU A 214 -4.47 18.01 3.13
N PRO A 215 -3.22 18.40 3.40
CA PRO A 215 -2.56 19.45 2.65
C PRO A 215 -2.02 19.02 1.28
N ILE A 216 -2.41 17.82 0.81
CA ILE A 216 -2.01 17.27 -0.49
C ILE A 216 -2.65 18.07 -1.63
N VAL A 217 -2.09 18.01 -2.83
CA VAL A 217 -2.70 18.68 -3.99
C VAL A 217 -4.11 18.14 -4.23
N GLN A 218 -5.07 19.03 -4.48
CA GLN A 218 -6.49 18.73 -4.66
C GLN A 218 -7.15 19.80 -5.52
N GLY A 219 -8.38 19.58 -5.97
CA GLY A 219 -9.17 20.56 -6.73
C GLY A 219 -9.61 20.08 -8.10
N THR A 220 -9.10 18.93 -8.57
CA THR A 220 -9.53 18.28 -9.82
C THR A 220 -9.73 16.79 -9.61
N GLU A 221 -10.45 16.12 -10.51
CA GLU A 221 -10.72 14.68 -10.45
C GLU A 221 -9.46 13.80 -10.45
N SER A 222 -8.33 14.31 -10.94
CA SER A 222 -7.05 13.59 -11.01
C SER A 222 -6.13 13.81 -9.82
N THR A 223 -6.50 14.69 -8.87
CA THR A 223 -5.64 15.10 -7.77
C THR A 223 -6.07 14.50 -6.43
N GLY A 224 -5.15 14.40 -5.48
CA GLY A 224 -5.47 14.04 -4.09
C GLY A 224 -4.62 12.93 -3.50
N ALA A 225 -5.04 12.47 -2.32
CA ALA A 225 -4.40 11.35 -1.65
C ALA A 225 -4.84 10.02 -2.26
N ASN A 226 -3.87 9.15 -2.53
CA ASN A 226 -4.10 7.82 -3.10
C ASN A 226 -3.77 6.71 -2.10
N SER A 227 -2.93 6.99 -1.13
CA SER A 227 -2.42 5.97 -0.22
C SER A 227 -2.04 6.58 1.12
N ILE A 228 -2.31 5.84 2.19
CA ILE A 228 -1.85 6.15 3.54
C ILE A 228 -1.08 4.97 4.12
N ALA A 229 0.15 5.21 4.55
CA ALA A 229 0.90 4.28 5.38
C ALA A 229 0.84 4.73 6.83
N VAL A 230 0.59 3.79 7.72
CA VAL A 230 0.54 4.01 9.17
C VAL A 230 1.51 3.05 9.83
N TYR A 231 2.46 3.59 10.59
CA TYR A 231 3.39 2.76 11.34
C TYR A 231 2.72 2.30 12.63
N ASP A 232 2.45 1.00 12.73
CA ASP A 232 1.92 0.40 13.95
C ASP A 232 3.10 0.06 14.89
N ASP A 233 3.21 0.82 15.97
CA ASP A 233 4.22 0.60 17.02
C ASP A 233 3.70 -0.28 18.17
N GLY A 234 2.51 -0.88 17.99
CA GLY A 234 1.84 -1.69 19.01
C GLY A 234 1.21 -0.86 20.14
N ASP A 235 1.24 0.47 20.06
CA ASP A 235 0.55 1.34 21.02
C ASP A 235 -0.96 1.33 20.77
N LEU A 236 -1.72 0.79 21.72
CA LEU A 236 -3.18 0.74 21.69
C LEU A 236 -3.86 2.12 21.56
N LYS A 237 -3.13 3.20 21.77
CA LYS A 237 -3.64 4.58 21.62
C LYS A 237 -3.70 5.06 20.16
N GLY A 238 -3.31 4.21 19.21
CA GLY A 238 -3.23 4.53 17.79
C GLY A 238 -1.88 5.09 17.35
N SER A 239 -1.48 4.76 16.14
CA SER A 239 -0.18 5.19 15.63
C SER A 239 -0.12 6.69 15.42
N LYS A 240 0.99 7.29 15.85
CA LYS A 240 1.25 8.72 15.67
C LYS A 240 1.96 9.03 14.36
N ARG A 241 2.56 8.01 13.72
CA ARG A 241 3.37 8.19 12.51
C ARG A 241 2.59 7.73 11.29
N MET A 242 2.36 8.65 10.38
CA MET A 242 1.68 8.36 9.12
C MET A 242 2.37 9.11 7.98
N VAL A 243 2.28 8.55 6.79
CA VAL A 243 2.67 9.18 5.53
C VAL A 243 1.51 9.05 4.56
N VAL A 244 1.16 10.15 3.92
CA VAL A 244 0.15 10.19 2.84
C VAL A 244 0.86 10.56 1.56
N VAL A 245 0.59 9.81 0.50
CA VAL A 245 1.06 10.10 -0.85
C VAL A 245 -0.09 10.14 -1.85
N GLY A 246 0.13 10.80 -2.96
CA GLY A 246 -0.79 10.94 -4.07
C GLY A 246 -0.19 11.85 -5.11
N GLY A 247 -0.87 12.94 -5.41
CA GLY A 247 -0.44 13.90 -6.42
C GLY A 247 -1.50 14.10 -7.48
N ASP A 248 -1.08 14.36 -8.70
CA ASP A 248 -1.92 14.46 -9.89
C ASP A 248 -1.52 13.35 -10.87
N PHE A 249 -2.39 12.36 -11.09
CA PHE A 249 -2.08 11.27 -12.02
C PHE A 249 -2.14 11.69 -13.50
N SER A 250 -2.71 12.86 -13.80
CA SER A 250 -2.66 13.46 -15.14
C SER A 250 -1.40 14.28 -15.40
N ALA A 251 -0.67 14.62 -14.32
CA ALA A 251 0.64 15.29 -14.35
C ALA A 251 1.63 14.49 -13.47
N ASP A 252 1.86 13.24 -13.83
CA ASP A 252 2.52 12.22 -13.00
C ASP A 252 3.95 12.55 -12.57
N SER A 253 4.63 13.44 -13.26
CA SER A 253 5.97 13.96 -12.91
C SER A 253 5.94 15.13 -11.92
N SER A 254 4.76 15.70 -11.64
CA SER A 254 4.62 16.79 -10.69
C SER A 254 4.89 16.37 -9.26
N ARG A 255 5.78 17.10 -8.59
CA ARG A 255 6.12 16.92 -7.17
C ARG A 255 5.37 17.88 -6.23
N VAL A 256 4.44 18.64 -6.78
CA VAL A 256 3.72 19.68 -6.03
C VAL A 256 2.76 19.02 -5.06
N LYS A 257 3.03 19.18 -3.74
CA LYS A 257 2.16 18.66 -2.66
C LYS A 257 1.75 17.19 -2.83
N ASN A 258 2.66 16.33 -3.30
CA ASN A 258 2.39 14.92 -3.57
C ASN A 258 2.62 13.99 -2.36
N CYS A 259 3.19 14.51 -1.27
CA CYS A 259 3.51 13.73 -0.06
C CYS A 259 3.49 14.62 1.18
N PHE A 260 2.95 14.07 2.27
CA PHE A 260 3.03 14.66 3.61
C PHE A 260 3.20 13.57 4.67
N TYR A 261 3.85 13.91 5.78
CA TYR A 261 4.03 13.03 6.92
C TYR A 261 3.60 13.70 8.22
N THR A 262 3.24 12.88 9.20
CA THR A 262 2.91 13.31 10.56
C THR A 262 3.60 12.43 11.59
N SER A 263 3.80 12.95 12.79
CA SER A 263 4.30 12.23 13.98
C SER A 263 3.42 12.44 15.22
N ASP A 264 2.24 13.04 15.04
CA ASP A 264 1.32 13.39 16.11
C ASP A 264 -0.12 12.87 15.91
N GLY A 265 -0.26 11.85 15.04
CA GLY A 265 -1.55 11.22 14.76
C GLY A 265 -2.42 12.01 13.79
N GLY A 266 -1.82 12.78 12.88
CA GLY A 266 -2.55 13.55 11.87
C GLY A 266 -3.05 14.92 12.37
N LYS A 267 -2.63 15.36 13.57
CA LYS A 267 -2.96 16.70 14.07
C LYS A 267 -2.25 17.78 13.27
N THR A 268 -0.98 17.54 12.93
CA THR A 268 -0.20 18.38 12.04
C THR A 268 0.48 17.57 10.95
N TRP A 269 0.54 18.13 9.74
CA TRP A 269 1.17 17.52 8.57
C TRP A 269 2.36 18.37 8.12
N LYS A 270 3.47 17.68 7.81
CA LYS A 270 4.71 18.30 7.37
C LYS A 270 5.04 17.89 5.95
N LYS A 271 5.48 18.83 5.15
CA LYS A 271 5.98 18.57 3.81
C LYS A 271 7.38 17.97 3.90
N PRO A 272 7.73 16.92 3.13
CA PRO A 272 9.09 16.44 2.97
C PRO A 272 10.03 17.53 2.49
N ALA A 273 11.29 17.51 2.95
CA ALA A 273 12.34 18.37 2.39
C ALA A 273 12.68 17.95 0.95
N THR A 274 12.75 16.64 0.71
CA THR A 274 12.84 16.04 -0.63
C THR A 274 11.63 15.15 -0.85
N PRO A 275 10.61 15.58 -1.62
CA PRO A 275 9.41 14.78 -1.86
C PRO A 275 9.68 13.63 -2.85
N PRO A 276 8.81 12.61 -2.93
CA PRO A 276 8.85 11.56 -3.96
C PRO A 276 8.87 12.14 -5.38
N HIS A 277 9.39 11.37 -6.33
CA HIS A 277 9.56 11.76 -7.72
C HIS A 277 8.25 11.68 -8.52
N GLY A 278 7.29 12.57 -8.22
CA GLY A 278 6.00 12.67 -8.89
C GLY A 278 4.85 11.98 -8.18
N TYR A 279 3.78 11.69 -8.92
CA TYR A 279 2.59 11.01 -8.44
C TYR A 279 2.91 9.62 -7.88
N ARG A 280 2.33 9.30 -6.72
CA ARG A 280 2.48 8.00 -6.06
C ARG A 280 1.12 7.40 -5.72
N SER A 281 0.89 6.17 -6.20
CA SER A 281 -0.34 5.42 -5.96
C SER A 281 -0.29 4.59 -4.69
N CYS A 282 0.90 4.30 -4.17
CA CYS A 282 1.10 3.45 -3.00
C CYS A 282 2.27 3.92 -2.15
N VAL A 283 2.11 3.83 -0.83
CA VAL A 283 3.19 3.96 0.15
C VAL A 283 3.05 2.89 1.23
N GLU A 284 4.17 2.32 1.66
CA GLU A 284 4.24 1.27 2.67
C GLU A 284 5.40 1.49 3.62
N TYR A 285 5.20 1.33 4.95
CA TYR A 285 6.28 1.24 5.92
C TYR A 285 6.96 -0.14 5.83
N LEU A 286 8.26 -0.16 5.68
CA LEU A 286 9.10 -1.35 5.77
C LEU A 286 9.55 -1.61 7.21
N ASP A 287 9.81 -0.52 7.92
CA ASP A 287 10.05 -0.45 9.36
C ASP A 287 9.76 0.97 9.86
N LYS A 288 10.13 1.28 11.09
CA LYS A 288 9.89 2.57 11.75
C LYS A 288 10.36 3.79 10.95
N ASN A 289 11.43 3.67 10.18
CA ASN A 289 12.06 4.78 9.46
C ASN A 289 12.06 4.57 7.94
N ASN A 290 12.04 3.31 7.50
CA ASN A 290 12.11 2.97 6.09
C ASN A 290 10.71 2.86 5.48
N LEU A 291 10.52 3.56 4.35
CA LEU A 291 9.29 3.48 3.55
C LEU A 291 9.64 3.27 2.09
N LEU A 292 8.75 2.56 1.40
CA LEU A 292 8.74 2.44 -0.05
C LEU A 292 7.49 3.11 -0.61
N SER A 293 7.64 3.82 -1.72
CA SER A 293 6.51 4.40 -2.45
C SER A 293 6.65 4.14 -3.93
N CYS A 294 5.55 3.83 -4.63
CA CYS A 294 5.57 3.60 -6.07
C CYS A 294 4.41 4.31 -6.77
N GLY A 295 4.58 4.50 -8.08
CA GLY A 295 3.59 5.16 -8.93
C GLY A 295 3.91 4.98 -10.41
N LEU A 296 3.27 5.81 -11.25
CA LEU A 296 3.32 5.69 -12.70
C LEU A 296 4.74 5.91 -13.28
N ASN A 297 5.59 6.67 -12.61
CA ASN A 297 6.91 7.07 -13.09
C ASN A 297 8.06 6.64 -12.17
N GLY A 298 7.86 5.62 -11.34
CA GLY A 298 8.96 5.05 -10.59
C GLY A 298 8.67 4.67 -9.14
N VAL A 299 9.77 4.38 -8.44
CA VAL A 299 9.80 3.93 -7.05
C VAL A 299 10.74 4.81 -6.26
N ASP A 300 10.29 5.27 -5.09
CA ASP A 300 11.10 6.02 -4.14
C ASP A 300 11.22 5.27 -2.81
N HIS A 301 12.35 5.46 -2.16
CA HIS A 301 12.67 4.96 -0.83
C HIS A 301 12.96 6.13 0.11
N SER A 302 12.46 6.06 1.34
CA SER A 302 12.80 6.97 2.43
C SER A 302 13.44 6.20 3.57
N LYS A 303 14.50 6.74 4.16
CA LYS A 303 15.25 6.15 5.31
C LYS A 303 14.98 6.89 6.62
N ASP A 304 14.10 7.91 6.62
CA ASP A 304 13.94 8.84 7.74
C ASP A 304 12.48 9.17 8.09
N GLY A 305 11.59 8.23 7.81
CA GLY A 305 10.17 8.35 8.14
C GLY A 305 9.40 9.27 7.21
N GLY A 306 9.81 9.36 5.94
CA GLY A 306 9.13 10.14 4.91
C GLY A 306 9.57 11.60 4.80
N LYS A 307 10.65 11.99 5.48
CA LYS A 307 11.17 13.38 5.44
C LYS A 307 11.97 13.67 4.19
N ASN A 308 12.70 12.66 3.69
CA ASN A 308 13.45 12.73 2.44
C ASN A 308 13.24 11.44 1.66
N TRP A 309 13.09 11.57 0.33
CA TRP A 309 12.86 10.48 -0.59
C TRP A 309 13.94 10.43 -1.66
N GLU A 310 14.42 9.23 -1.95
CA GLU A 310 15.39 8.92 -2.98
C GLU A 310 14.70 8.10 -4.08
N TRP A 311 14.83 8.54 -5.33
CA TRP A 311 14.30 7.84 -6.50
C TRP A 311 15.19 6.67 -6.86
N ILE A 312 14.78 5.44 -6.58
CA ILE A 312 15.59 4.23 -6.73
C ILE A 312 15.30 3.45 -8.01
N SER A 313 14.18 3.73 -8.69
CA SER A 313 13.85 3.05 -9.96
C SER A 313 12.90 3.89 -10.81
N LYS A 314 13.06 3.84 -12.14
CA LYS A 314 12.13 4.41 -13.14
C LYS A 314 10.97 3.50 -13.47
N GLU A 315 11.00 2.24 -13.00
CA GLU A 315 10.00 1.24 -13.30
C GLU A 315 8.64 1.60 -12.66
N SER A 316 7.60 1.60 -13.48
CA SER A 316 6.22 1.91 -13.05
C SER A 316 5.59 0.72 -12.32
N PHE A 317 4.97 1.01 -11.16
CA PHE A 317 4.14 0.06 -10.40
C PHE A 317 2.92 0.76 -9.82
N HIS A 318 1.85 -0.01 -9.58
CA HIS A 318 0.66 0.51 -8.93
C HIS A 318 0.69 0.33 -7.41
N VAL A 319 1.26 -0.77 -6.95
CA VAL A 319 1.19 -1.21 -5.57
C VAL A 319 2.52 -1.81 -5.10
N CYS A 320 2.88 -1.57 -3.85
CA CYS A 320 3.94 -2.27 -3.13
C CYS A 320 3.43 -2.76 -1.78
N ARG A 321 3.92 -3.93 -1.32
CA ARG A 321 3.58 -4.53 -0.03
C ARG A 321 4.78 -5.23 0.57
N ILE A 322 4.92 -5.12 1.88
CA ILE A 322 5.79 -5.97 2.69
C ILE A 322 5.03 -7.23 3.11
N ALA A 323 5.75 -8.32 3.31
CA ALA A 323 5.20 -9.57 3.81
C ALA A 323 4.54 -9.38 5.19
N LYS A 324 3.31 -9.92 5.37
CA LYS A 324 2.60 -9.91 6.66
C LYS A 324 3.36 -10.70 7.73
N SER A 325 4.07 -11.75 7.28
CA SER A 325 4.98 -12.56 8.10
C SER A 325 6.26 -12.79 7.31
N GLY A 326 7.30 -12.02 7.62
CA GLY A 326 8.58 -12.04 6.91
C GLY A 326 9.11 -10.65 6.63
N VAL A 327 10.03 -10.55 5.66
CA VAL A 327 10.71 -9.30 5.30
C VAL A 327 10.67 -9.00 3.80
N ALA A 328 10.10 -9.91 2.99
CA ALA A 328 10.07 -9.71 1.54
C ALA A 328 9.12 -8.58 1.15
N ILE A 329 9.55 -7.79 0.17
CA ILE A 329 8.81 -6.65 -0.35
C ILE A 329 8.61 -6.87 -1.83
N PHE A 330 7.35 -6.85 -2.27
CA PHE A 330 6.99 -7.01 -3.67
C PHE A 330 6.26 -5.79 -4.20
N LEU A 331 6.35 -5.61 -5.52
CA LEU A 331 5.65 -4.56 -6.26
C LEU A 331 4.89 -5.20 -7.43
N ALA A 332 3.74 -4.64 -7.80
CA ALA A 332 2.96 -5.08 -8.94
C ALA A 332 2.45 -3.88 -9.77
N GLY A 333 2.29 -4.08 -11.08
CA GLY A 333 1.94 -2.99 -11.99
C GLY A 333 1.38 -3.45 -13.34
N ASN A 334 1.41 -2.58 -14.32
CA ASN A 334 0.92 -2.84 -15.67
C ASN A 334 1.66 -3.99 -16.36
N ASN A 335 1.00 -4.60 -17.34
CA ASN A 335 1.53 -5.70 -18.16
C ASN A 335 1.97 -6.92 -17.34
N GLY A 336 1.28 -7.20 -16.24
CA GLY A 336 1.61 -8.30 -15.33
C GLY A 336 2.98 -8.17 -14.69
N LYS A 337 3.53 -6.95 -14.65
CA LYS A 337 4.85 -6.69 -14.06
C LYS A 337 4.82 -6.93 -12.56
N ILE A 338 5.71 -7.78 -12.09
CA ILE A 338 5.95 -8.03 -10.66
C ILE A 338 7.43 -7.89 -10.39
N ALA A 339 7.77 -7.23 -9.32
CA ALA A 339 9.14 -7.03 -8.88
C ALA A 339 9.30 -7.33 -7.39
N LYS A 340 10.54 -7.53 -6.98
CA LYS A 340 10.97 -7.65 -5.58
C LYS A 340 11.96 -6.54 -5.26
N LEU A 341 11.86 -5.95 -4.09
CA LEU A 341 12.91 -5.09 -3.56
C LEU A 341 14.00 -5.99 -2.95
N VAL A 342 15.24 -5.77 -3.36
CA VAL A 342 16.43 -6.46 -2.84
C VAL A 342 17.44 -5.44 -2.34
N TRP A 343 18.31 -5.85 -1.43
CA TRP A 343 19.35 -4.99 -0.85
C TRP A 343 20.71 -5.48 -1.35
N LYS A 344 21.49 -4.60 -2.01
CA LYS A 344 22.83 -4.86 -2.53
C LYS A 344 23.88 -4.07 -1.78
#